data_4b8c48d8ddee157a2005410f2460ddba
#
_entry.id   4b8c48d8ddee157a2005410f2460ddba
#
_cell.length_a   1.000
_cell.length_b   1.000
_cell.length_c   1.000
_cell.angle_alpha   90.00
_cell.angle_beta   90.00
_cell.angle_gamma   90.00
#
_symmetry.space_group_name_H-M   'P 1'
#
loop_
_entity.id
_entity.type
_entity.pdbx_description
1 polymer ?
#
loop_
_entity_poly.entity_id
_entity_poly.type
_entity_poly.pdbx_seq_one_letter_code
_entity_poly.pdbx_strand_id
1 'polypeptide(L)'
;MEIKKVVIPVAGWGTRSLPATKNIPKEMLPVYNKPVVQYVVEEAMAAGCTDVIFINNQNKKIIEDHFDYNLALENVLERAGKIELLKEMRSVAEMVNIISVRQKKQLGLGHAVLCAKEVIKNDPFAIMVGDDLMFGMEPGIKQLIDVAMSEHLPVIGVMEVAQDKTSQYGIIQGDEFAPGLYRVRDLVEKPALAPSRMAIVGRYVLMSDIFEHLENQKPGVGGEVQLTDALQAMAHKNRLLAVKMRGKRFDTGNWAEYLTANIYFALQDETLRYELVEKLRNYL
;
A
#
# COMPACT_ATOMS: atom_id res chain seq x y z
N MET A 1 0.11 3.30 23.01
CA MET A 1 0.87 2.75 21.87
C MET A 1 0.70 3.72 20.71
N GLU A 2 1.72 4.04 19.95
CA GLU A 2 1.63 4.98 18.82
C GLU A 2 2.26 4.31 17.59
N ILE A 3 1.63 4.42 16.42
CA ILE A 3 2.12 3.80 15.18
C ILE A 3 2.69 4.89 14.28
N LYS A 4 4.00 5.04 14.31
CA LYS A 4 4.75 6.06 13.57
C LYS A 4 5.43 5.52 12.31
N LYS A 5 5.68 4.22 12.26
CA LYS A 5 6.43 3.57 11.19
C LYS A 5 5.50 2.88 10.20
N VAL A 6 5.73 3.10 8.93
CA VAL A 6 5.04 2.38 7.84
C VAL A 6 6.05 1.70 6.92
N VAL A 7 5.86 0.42 6.67
CA VAL A 7 6.62 -0.37 5.70
C VAL A 7 5.88 -0.37 4.37
N ILE A 8 6.55 0.08 3.32
CA ILE A 8 5.99 0.10 1.96
C ILE A 8 6.85 -0.79 1.05
N PRO A 9 6.42 -2.02 0.77
CA PRO A 9 7.11 -2.93 -0.14
C PRO A 9 7.00 -2.43 -1.59
N VAL A 10 8.14 -2.11 -2.20
CA VAL A 10 8.24 -1.61 -3.57
C VAL A 10 9.27 -2.39 -4.42
N ALA A 11 9.80 -3.51 -3.92
CA ALA A 11 10.84 -4.29 -4.59
C ALA A 11 10.36 -5.15 -5.77
N GLY A 12 9.05 -5.31 -5.99
CA GLY A 12 8.46 -6.16 -7.03
C GLY A 12 8.81 -5.71 -8.46
N TRP A 13 8.89 -6.65 -9.41
CA TRP A 13 9.29 -6.37 -10.80
C TRP A 13 8.26 -5.63 -11.65
N GLY A 14 6.99 -5.59 -11.25
CA GLY A 14 5.94 -4.92 -12.02
C GLY A 14 5.63 -5.55 -13.38
N THR A 15 5.79 -6.87 -13.52
CA THR A 15 5.67 -7.59 -14.80
C THR A 15 4.27 -7.50 -15.43
N ARG A 16 3.22 -7.30 -14.62
CA ARG A 16 1.85 -7.14 -15.12
C ARG A 16 1.65 -5.86 -15.95
N SER A 17 2.52 -4.87 -15.76
CA SER A 17 2.43 -3.56 -16.42
C SER A 17 3.48 -3.38 -17.53
N LEU A 18 4.15 -4.46 -17.97
CA LEU A 18 5.05 -4.41 -19.13
C LEU A 18 4.24 -4.09 -20.43
N PRO A 19 4.84 -3.36 -21.39
CA PRO A 19 6.23 -2.84 -21.41
C PRO A 19 6.45 -1.53 -20.66
N ALA A 20 5.41 -0.85 -20.15
CA ALA A 20 5.53 0.45 -19.50
C ALA A 20 6.51 0.45 -18.30
N THR A 21 6.54 -0.64 -17.56
CA THR A 21 7.39 -0.81 -16.37
C THR A 21 8.79 -1.39 -16.65
N LYS A 22 9.21 -1.44 -17.92
CA LYS A 22 10.53 -1.97 -18.29
C LYS A 22 11.67 -1.21 -17.60
N ASN A 23 11.58 0.12 -17.53
CA ASN A 23 12.61 0.99 -16.98
C ASN A 23 12.07 1.92 -15.88
N ILE A 24 10.75 1.89 -15.62
CA ILE A 24 10.09 2.72 -14.62
C ILE A 24 9.39 1.80 -13.62
N PRO A 25 9.63 1.93 -12.32
CA PRO A 25 8.86 1.20 -11.32
C PRO A 25 7.36 1.44 -11.48
N LYS A 26 6.55 0.40 -11.32
CA LYS A 26 5.08 0.54 -11.39
C LYS A 26 4.56 1.57 -10.37
N GLU A 27 5.25 1.71 -9.25
CA GLU A 27 4.94 2.65 -8.19
C GLU A 27 5.22 4.12 -8.59
N MET A 28 6.02 4.31 -9.67
CA MET A 28 6.32 5.63 -10.26
C MET A 28 5.46 5.96 -11.47
N LEU A 29 4.55 5.08 -11.87
CA LEU A 29 3.55 5.42 -12.90
C LEU A 29 2.66 6.56 -12.38
N PRO A 30 2.42 7.62 -13.19
CA PRO A 30 1.62 8.74 -12.74
C PRO A 30 0.12 8.37 -12.70
N VAL A 31 -0.52 8.69 -11.60
CA VAL A 31 -1.98 8.76 -11.51
C VAL A 31 -2.33 10.25 -11.44
N TYR A 32 -2.99 10.75 -12.47
CA TYR A 32 -3.23 12.17 -12.70
C TYR A 32 -1.90 12.96 -12.69
N ASN A 33 -1.55 13.67 -11.62
CA ASN A 33 -0.41 14.57 -11.53
C ASN A 33 0.70 14.11 -10.56
N LYS A 34 0.56 12.92 -9.95
CA LYS A 34 1.51 12.39 -8.95
C LYS A 34 1.83 10.92 -9.23
N PRO A 35 3.03 10.43 -8.91
CA PRO A 35 3.29 9.00 -8.95
C PRO A 35 2.47 8.25 -7.90
N VAL A 36 2.08 7.01 -8.21
CA VAL A 36 1.27 6.14 -7.33
C VAL A 36 1.81 6.11 -5.90
N VAL A 37 3.12 5.94 -5.74
CA VAL A 37 3.75 5.84 -4.41
C VAL A 37 3.58 7.10 -3.56
N GLN A 38 3.47 8.28 -4.17
CA GLN A 38 3.26 9.53 -3.43
C GLN A 38 1.89 9.54 -2.75
N TYR A 39 0.83 9.07 -3.42
CA TYR A 39 -0.49 8.93 -2.78
C TYR A 39 -0.46 7.99 -1.57
N VAL A 40 0.31 6.90 -1.65
CA VAL A 40 0.47 5.95 -0.53
C VAL A 40 1.20 6.60 0.64
N VAL A 41 2.25 7.39 0.37
CA VAL A 41 2.98 8.13 1.41
C VAL A 41 2.13 9.24 2.02
N GLU A 42 1.39 10.00 1.20
CA GLU A 42 0.45 11.03 1.67
C GLU A 42 -0.64 10.43 2.58
N GLU A 43 -1.16 9.24 2.25
CA GLU A 43 -2.11 8.51 3.11
C GLU A 43 -1.50 8.15 4.45
N ALA A 44 -0.26 7.64 4.46
CA ALA A 44 0.46 7.29 5.68
C ALA A 44 0.70 8.52 6.57
N MET A 45 1.15 9.64 5.99
CA MET A 45 1.35 10.90 6.67
C MET A 45 0.04 11.43 7.27
N ALA A 46 -1.04 11.42 6.50
CA ALA A 46 -2.36 11.87 6.97
C ALA A 46 -2.91 10.99 8.10
N ALA A 47 -2.45 9.75 8.23
CA ALA A 47 -2.76 8.84 9.33
C ALA A 47 -1.85 9.03 10.56
N GLY A 48 -0.84 9.93 10.50
CA GLY A 48 0.07 10.25 11.59
C GLY A 48 1.39 9.45 11.58
N CYS A 49 1.70 8.70 10.50
CA CYS A 49 3.00 8.08 10.33
C CYS A 49 4.06 9.13 9.97
N THR A 50 5.25 9.00 10.55
CA THR A 50 6.37 9.94 10.36
C THR A 50 7.56 9.31 9.64
N ASP A 51 7.69 7.98 9.71
CA ASP A 51 8.82 7.23 9.17
C ASP A 51 8.31 6.23 8.12
N VAL A 52 8.70 6.43 6.88
CA VAL A 52 8.40 5.55 5.75
C VAL A 52 9.60 4.67 5.46
N ILE A 53 9.40 3.35 5.55
CA ILE A 53 10.41 2.34 5.32
C ILE A 53 10.13 1.67 3.97
N PHE A 54 10.83 2.10 2.92
CA PHE A 54 10.74 1.43 1.63
C PHE A 54 11.55 0.13 1.64
N ILE A 55 10.88 -0.97 1.31
CA ILE A 55 11.59 -2.22 1.02
C ILE A 55 11.79 -2.28 -0.49
N ASN A 56 12.98 -1.90 -0.92
CA ASN A 56 13.32 -1.60 -2.30
C ASN A 56 14.34 -2.59 -2.89
N ASN A 57 14.58 -2.53 -4.19
CA ASN A 57 15.64 -3.26 -4.88
C ASN A 57 16.64 -2.29 -5.56
N GLN A 58 17.74 -2.83 -6.09
CA GLN A 58 18.81 -2.01 -6.68
C GLN A 58 18.40 -1.17 -7.89
N ASN A 59 17.30 -1.54 -8.57
CA ASN A 59 16.89 -0.92 -9.84
C ASN A 59 15.82 0.17 -9.65
N LYS A 60 15.42 0.48 -8.40
CA LYS A 60 14.29 1.37 -8.12
C LYS A 60 14.67 2.59 -7.27
N LYS A 61 15.92 3.06 -7.40
CA LYS A 61 16.41 4.25 -6.70
C LYS A 61 15.54 5.50 -6.96
N ILE A 62 14.95 5.60 -8.14
CA ILE A 62 14.03 6.70 -8.51
C ILE A 62 12.87 6.89 -7.53
N ILE A 63 12.46 5.86 -6.77
CA ILE A 63 11.42 5.97 -5.74
C ILE A 63 11.96 6.80 -4.55
N GLU A 64 13.19 6.54 -4.15
CA GLU A 64 13.86 7.28 -3.06
C GLU A 64 14.15 8.72 -3.52
N ASP A 65 14.70 8.89 -4.73
CA ASP A 65 15.02 10.19 -5.32
C ASP A 65 13.78 11.11 -5.46
N HIS A 66 12.57 10.52 -5.59
CA HIS A 66 11.31 11.30 -5.65
C HIS A 66 11.00 12.03 -4.35
N PHE A 67 11.40 11.46 -3.21
CA PHE A 67 11.20 12.04 -1.86
C PHE A 67 12.45 12.73 -1.34
N ASP A 68 13.41 13.04 -2.20
CA ASP A 68 14.62 13.80 -1.87
C ASP A 68 14.63 15.15 -2.58
N TYR A 69 15.48 16.08 -2.14
CA TYR A 69 15.65 17.37 -2.80
C TYR A 69 16.28 17.21 -4.18
N ASN A 70 15.72 17.88 -5.16
CA ASN A 70 16.32 18.01 -6.49
C ASN A 70 16.86 19.43 -6.69
N LEU A 71 18.04 19.70 -6.15
CA LEU A 71 18.66 21.03 -6.16
C LEU A 71 18.81 21.60 -7.57
N ALA A 72 19.05 20.76 -8.59
CA ALA A 72 19.18 21.23 -9.97
C ALA A 72 17.83 21.74 -10.51
N LEU A 73 16.74 21.01 -10.29
CA LEU A 73 15.38 21.42 -10.67
C LEU A 73 14.94 22.65 -9.86
N GLU A 74 15.19 22.66 -8.55
CA GLU A 74 14.85 23.79 -7.68
C GLU A 74 15.49 25.09 -8.16
N ASN A 75 16.77 25.07 -8.50
CA ASN A 75 17.47 26.23 -9.07
C ASN A 75 16.85 26.72 -10.39
N VAL A 76 16.38 25.79 -11.24
CA VAL A 76 15.68 26.15 -12.49
C VAL A 76 14.34 26.83 -12.20
N LEU A 77 13.56 26.29 -11.27
CA LEU A 77 12.26 26.85 -10.88
C LEU A 77 12.41 28.24 -10.23
N GLU A 78 13.40 28.40 -9.37
CA GLU A 78 13.70 29.67 -8.70
C GLU A 78 14.09 30.76 -9.69
N ARG A 79 15.02 30.46 -10.62
CA ARG A 79 15.43 31.38 -11.69
C ARG A 79 14.28 31.75 -12.64
N ALA A 80 13.35 30.81 -12.85
CA ALA A 80 12.15 31.04 -13.66
C ALA A 80 11.01 31.74 -12.92
N GLY A 81 11.18 32.08 -11.62
CA GLY A 81 10.14 32.69 -10.79
C GLY A 81 8.94 31.78 -10.50
N LYS A 82 9.07 30.45 -10.66
CA LYS A 82 8.00 29.46 -10.46
C LYS A 82 7.94 29.05 -9.00
N ILE A 83 7.66 30.00 -8.10
CA ILE A 83 7.77 29.84 -6.65
C ILE A 83 6.78 28.81 -6.09
N GLU A 84 5.56 28.73 -6.62
CA GLU A 84 4.55 27.76 -6.13
C GLU A 84 4.95 26.31 -6.48
N LEU A 85 5.46 26.06 -7.68
CA LEU A 85 6.00 24.75 -8.04
C LEU A 85 7.23 24.37 -7.20
N LEU A 86 8.08 25.35 -6.89
CA LEU A 86 9.24 25.15 -6.01
C LEU A 86 8.80 24.71 -4.61
N LYS A 87 7.80 25.37 -4.04
CA LYS A 87 7.22 24.99 -2.73
C LYS A 87 6.61 23.59 -2.77
N GLU A 88 5.87 23.26 -3.85
CA GLU A 88 5.29 21.94 -4.02
C GLU A 88 6.38 20.86 -4.06
N MET A 89 7.45 21.04 -4.83
CA MET A 89 8.57 20.07 -4.90
C MET A 89 9.25 19.89 -3.52
N ARG A 90 9.52 20.98 -2.81
CA ARG A 90 10.11 20.91 -1.46
C ARG A 90 9.20 20.21 -0.46
N SER A 91 7.89 20.43 -0.54
CA SER A 91 6.94 19.78 0.35
C SER A 91 6.93 18.25 0.22
N VAL A 92 7.23 17.71 -0.97
CA VAL A 92 7.38 16.26 -1.17
C VAL A 92 8.62 15.73 -0.44
N ALA A 93 9.75 16.44 -0.50
CA ALA A 93 10.98 16.04 0.18
C ALA A 93 10.88 16.16 1.73
N GLU A 94 10.02 17.05 2.22
CA GLU A 94 9.89 17.35 3.65
C GLU A 94 8.75 16.61 4.34
N MET A 95 7.92 15.84 3.61
CA MET A 95 6.68 15.30 4.17
C MET A 95 6.88 14.19 5.20
N VAL A 96 7.92 13.35 5.07
CA VAL A 96 8.20 12.21 5.95
C VAL A 96 9.69 11.88 6.00
N ASN A 97 10.12 11.15 7.02
CA ASN A 97 11.45 10.54 7.04
C ASN A 97 11.47 9.28 6.17
N ILE A 98 12.37 9.21 5.20
CA ILE A 98 12.53 8.03 4.34
C ILE A 98 13.68 7.16 4.84
N ILE A 99 13.41 5.88 5.00
CA ILE A 99 14.39 4.83 5.30
C ILE A 99 14.30 3.79 4.18
N SER A 100 15.40 3.50 3.53
CA SER A 100 15.43 2.48 2.47
C SER A 100 16.15 1.22 2.94
N VAL A 101 15.46 0.08 2.78
CA VAL A 101 15.99 -1.25 3.10
C VAL A 101 15.94 -2.12 1.84
N ARG A 102 17.03 -2.85 1.58
CA ARG A 102 17.11 -3.68 0.37
C ARG A 102 16.55 -5.08 0.57
N GLN A 103 15.55 -5.43 -0.23
CA GLN A 103 15.20 -6.81 -0.49
C GLN A 103 16.13 -7.37 -1.57
N LYS A 104 17.18 -8.07 -1.17
CA LYS A 104 18.23 -8.58 -2.07
C LYS A 104 17.72 -9.64 -3.05
N LYS A 105 16.70 -10.41 -2.67
CA LYS A 105 16.01 -11.42 -3.47
C LYS A 105 14.50 -11.24 -3.29
N GLN A 106 13.75 -11.23 -4.38
CA GLN A 106 12.30 -11.10 -4.36
C GLN A 106 11.66 -12.46 -4.00
N LEU A 107 11.54 -12.72 -2.70
CA LEU A 107 11.00 -13.98 -2.15
C LEU A 107 9.59 -13.81 -1.59
N GLY A 108 8.82 -12.85 -2.10
CA GLY A 108 7.43 -12.60 -1.72
C GLY A 108 7.25 -11.45 -0.72
N LEU A 109 5.97 -11.15 -0.41
CA LEU A 109 5.57 -10.02 0.45
C LEU A 109 6.01 -10.24 1.90
N GLY A 110 5.85 -11.45 2.45
CA GLY A 110 6.31 -11.76 3.80
C GLY A 110 7.81 -11.56 3.97
N HIS A 111 8.61 -11.97 2.97
CA HIS A 111 10.05 -11.71 2.99
C HIS A 111 10.37 -10.20 2.90
N ALA A 112 9.61 -9.43 2.12
CA ALA A 112 9.80 -7.97 2.09
C ALA A 112 9.56 -7.36 3.47
N VAL A 113 8.47 -7.75 4.15
CA VAL A 113 8.18 -7.32 5.53
C VAL A 113 9.30 -7.75 6.48
N LEU A 114 9.81 -8.98 6.36
CA LEU A 114 10.91 -9.48 7.20
C LEU A 114 12.18 -8.63 7.05
N CYS A 115 12.46 -8.07 5.87
CA CYS A 115 13.59 -7.17 5.68
C CYS A 115 13.52 -5.90 6.55
N ALA A 116 12.34 -5.50 7.03
CA ALA A 116 12.18 -4.33 7.90
C ALA A 116 12.50 -4.61 9.38
N LYS A 117 12.70 -5.87 9.79
CA LYS A 117 12.83 -6.29 11.20
C LYS A 117 13.76 -5.41 12.02
N GLU A 118 14.98 -5.17 11.52
CA GLU A 118 16.01 -4.41 12.26
C GLU A 118 15.66 -2.92 12.42
N VAL A 119 14.84 -2.36 11.53
CA VAL A 119 14.39 -0.98 11.61
C VAL A 119 13.15 -0.84 12.49
N ILE A 120 12.25 -1.81 12.42
CA ILE A 120 11.03 -1.86 13.24
C ILE A 120 11.37 -2.18 14.69
N LYS A 121 12.23 -3.16 14.92
CA LYS A 121 12.55 -3.68 16.27
C LYS A 121 11.30 -4.22 16.96
N ASN A 122 10.93 -3.62 18.09
CA ASN A 122 9.79 -4.05 18.91
C ASN A 122 8.55 -3.15 18.74
N ASP A 123 8.57 -2.18 17.84
CA ASP A 123 7.47 -1.24 17.66
C ASP A 123 6.34 -1.88 16.85
N PRO A 124 5.09 -1.49 17.10
CA PRO A 124 4.01 -1.73 16.17
C PRO A 124 4.20 -0.89 14.91
N PHE A 125 3.76 -1.40 13.77
CA PHE A 125 3.97 -0.73 12.50
C PHE A 125 2.83 -0.98 11.51
N ALA A 126 2.68 -0.07 10.57
CA ALA A 126 1.78 -0.22 9.44
C ALA A 126 2.51 -0.87 8.24
N ILE A 127 1.76 -1.55 7.37
CA ILE A 127 2.22 -1.99 6.06
C ILE A 127 1.22 -1.46 5.04
N MET A 128 1.74 -0.85 3.97
CA MET A 128 0.93 -0.37 2.85
C MET A 128 1.55 -0.85 1.54
N VAL A 129 0.78 -1.56 0.73
CA VAL A 129 1.26 -2.03 -0.57
C VAL A 129 1.34 -0.84 -1.53
N GLY A 130 2.50 -0.69 -2.19
CA GLY A 130 2.87 0.54 -2.91
C GLY A 130 2.12 0.80 -4.22
N ASP A 131 1.29 -0.14 -4.71
CA ASP A 131 0.46 -0.01 -5.91
C ASP A 131 -1.05 -0.12 -5.63
N ASP A 132 -1.44 -0.03 -4.35
CA ASP A 132 -2.84 -0.12 -3.92
C ASP A 132 -3.28 1.24 -3.34
N LEU A 133 -4.12 1.97 -4.07
CA LEU A 133 -4.60 3.28 -3.67
C LEU A 133 -5.93 3.17 -2.95
N MET A 134 -6.04 3.88 -1.81
CA MET A 134 -7.30 4.05 -1.09
C MET A 134 -7.68 5.53 -1.06
N PHE A 135 -8.94 5.82 -1.38
CA PHE A 135 -9.47 7.18 -1.36
C PHE A 135 -10.81 7.23 -0.66
N GLY A 136 -10.95 8.13 0.32
CA GLY A 136 -12.17 8.27 1.12
C GLY A 136 -12.14 9.51 2.01
N MET A 137 -13.13 9.62 2.90
CA MET A 137 -13.24 10.73 3.86
C MET A 137 -12.13 10.72 4.92
N GLU A 138 -11.56 9.54 5.19
CA GLU A 138 -10.42 9.35 6.09
C GLU A 138 -9.37 8.46 5.41
N PRO A 139 -8.09 8.59 5.80
CA PRO A 139 -7.03 7.73 5.29
C PRO A 139 -7.35 6.25 5.54
N GLY A 140 -7.15 5.39 4.53
CA GLY A 140 -7.46 3.96 4.65
C GLY A 140 -6.71 3.31 5.80
N ILE A 141 -5.40 3.54 5.91
CA ILE A 141 -4.57 2.95 6.98
C ILE A 141 -4.97 3.45 8.38
N LYS A 142 -5.53 4.66 8.50
CA LYS A 142 -5.99 5.18 9.78
C LYS A 142 -7.12 4.34 10.36
N GLN A 143 -8.02 3.82 9.54
CA GLN A 143 -9.10 2.93 9.98
C GLN A 143 -8.55 1.71 10.74
N LEU A 144 -7.40 1.18 10.30
CA LEU A 144 -6.75 0.06 10.97
C LEU A 144 -5.96 0.49 12.21
N ILE A 145 -5.27 1.63 12.11
CA ILE A 145 -4.51 2.16 13.25
C ILE A 145 -5.42 2.39 14.45
N ASP A 146 -6.58 3.01 14.25
CA ASP A 146 -7.51 3.32 15.33
C ASP A 146 -8.02 2.02 16.02
N VAL A 147 -8.34 0.97 15.25
CA VAL A 147 -8.74 -0.34 15.81
C VAL A 147 -7.57 -1.03 16.50
N ALA A 148 -6.38 -1.04 15.89
CA ALA A 148 -5.20 -1.67 16.50
C ALA A 148 -4.80 -1.00 17.82
N MET A 149 -4.98 0.31 17.90
CA MET A 149 -4.72 1.09 19.12
C MET A 149 -5.73 0.79 20.22
N SER A 150 -7.03 0.59 19.89
CA SER A 150 -8.07 0.30 20.87
C SER A 150 -8.02 -1.17 21.34
N GLU A 151 -7.81 -2.10 20.42
CA GLU A 151 -7.87 -3.55 20.71
C GLU A 151 -6.52 -4.13 21.14
N HIS A 152 -5.41 -3.42 20.92
CA HIS A 152 -4.04 -3.90 21.14
C HIS A 152 -3.71 -5.19 20.39
N LEU A 153 -4.27 -5.37 19.20
CA LEU A 153 -4.13 -6.54 18.34
C LEU A 153 -3.71 -6.14 16.93
N PRO A 154 -3.05 -7.03 16.19
CA PRO A 154 -2.84 -6.87 14.76
C PRO A 154 -4.17 -6.77 14.01
N VAL A 155 -4.19 -5.89 13.00
CA VAL A 155 -5.40 -5.61 12.20
C VAL A 155 -5.04 -5.62 10.72
N ILE A 156 -5.88 -6.24 9.91
CA ILE A 156 -5.77 -6.24 8.45
C ILE A 156 -6.97 -5.57 7.80
N GLY A 157 -6.73 -4.90 6.68
CA GLY A 157 -7.81 -4.34 5.86
C GLY A 157 -8.41 -5.38 4.94
N VAL A 158 -9.74 -5.44 4.88
CA VAL A 158 -10.47 -6.32 3.96
C VAL A 158 -11.56 -5.56 3.21
N MET A 159 -11.87 -6.02 2.00
CA MET A 159 -13.00 -5.54 1.20
C MET A 159 -13.74 -6.72 0.59
N GLU A 160 -15.02 -6.54 0.36
CA GLU A 160 -15.82 -7.54 -0.35
C GLU A 160 -15.53 -7.45 -1.86
N VAL A 161 -15.16 -8.58 -2.47
CA VAL A 161 -14.87 -8.69 -3.90
C VAL A 161 -15.88 -9.61 -4.59
N ALA A 162 -15.98 -9.50 -5.92
CA ALA A 162 -16.78 -10.43 -6.71
C ALA A 162 -16.21 -11.87 -6.61
N GLN A 163 -17.08 -12.86 -6.67
CA GLN A 163 -16.72 -14.27 -6.46
C GLN A 163 -15.62 -14.76 -7.43
N ASP A 164 -15.67 -14.31 -8.68
CA ASP A 164 -14.69 -14.64 -9.73
C ASP A 164 -13.32 -14.00 -9.51
N LYS A 165 -13.21 -12.99 -8.64
CA LYS A 165 -11.96 -12.31 -8.29
C LYS A 165 -11.28 -12.86 -7.03
N THR A 166 -11.94 -13.72 -6.27
CA THR A 166 -11.41 -14.22 -4.99
C THR A 166 -10.08 -14.96 -5.11
N SER A 167 -9.84 -15.65 -6.22
CA SER A 167 -8.59 -16.36 -6.50
C SER A 167 -7.36 -15.46 -6.73
N GLN A 168 -7.55 -14.13 -6.71
CA GLN A 168 -6.46 -13.15 -6.88
C GLN A 168 -5.92 -12.64 -5.54
N TYR A 169 -6.62 -12.91 -4.42
CA TYR A 169 -6.37 -12.34 -3.10
C TYR A 169 -6.22 -13.40 -2.02
N GLY A 170 -5.61 -13.01 -0.92
CA GLY A 170 -5.81 -13.70 0.36
C GLY A 170 -7.25 -13.47 0.82
N ILE A 171 -7.94 -14.54 1.20
CA ILE A 171 -9.35 -14.50 1.63
C ILE A 171 -9.43 -14.88 3.10
N ILE A 172 -10.16 -14.08 3.89
CA ILE A 172 -10.38 -14.38 5.30
C ILE A 172 -11.63 -15.21 5.52
N GLN A 173 -11.62 -15.99 6.60
CA GLN A 173 -12.80 -16.53 7.26
C GLN A 173 -12.82 -16.01 8.70
N GLY A 174 -13.94 -15.46 9.15
CA GLY A 174 -14.04 -14.87 10.47
C GLY A 174 -15.47 -14.47 10.82
N ASP A 175 -15.67 -14.10 12.09
CA ASP A 175 -16.96 -13.66 12.59
C ASP A 175 -16.97 -12.15 12.77
N GLU A 176 -18.00 -11.52 12.28
CA GLU A 176 -18.27 -10.10 12.55
C GLU A 176 -18.77 -9.96 13.99
N PHE A 177 -18.07 -9.19 14.82
CA PHE A 177 -18.42 -8.97 16.22
C PHE A 177 -18.87 -7.52 16.50
N ALA A 178 -18.57 -6.61 15.57
CA ALA A 178 -19.07 -5.24 15.53
C ALA A 178 -19.17 -4.80 14.06
N PRO A 179 -19.96 -3.78 13.71
CA PRO A 179 -20.13 -3.36 12.32
C PRO A 179 -18.79 -3.11 11.59
N GLY A 180 -18.51 -3.95 10.60
CA GLY A 180 -17.27 -3.91 9.82
C GLY A 180 -16.02 -4.42 10.53
N LEU A 181 -16.12 -4.96 11.76
CA LEU A 181 -15.01 -5.55 12.51
C LEU A 181 -15.16 -7.06 12.62
N TYR A 182 -14.13 -7.78 12.22
CA TYR A 182 -14.11 -9.25 12.19
C TYR A 182 -13.00 -9.79 13.08
N ARG A 183 -13.30 -10.86 13.81
CA ARG A 183 -12.29 -11.72 14.40
C ARG A 183 -11.93 -12.79 13.39
N VAL A 184 -10.70 -12.72 12.88
CA VAL A 184 -10.24 -13.66 11.85
C VAL A 184 -9.95 -15.02 12.48
N ARG A 185 -10.52 -16.06 11.90
CA ARG A 185 -10.30 -17.47 12.31
C ARG A 185 -9.32 -18.18 11.40
N ASP A 186 -9.40 -17.88 10.11
CA ASP A 186 -8.55 -18.50 9.10
C ASP A 186 -8.33 -17.57 7.89
N LEU A 187 -7.25 -17.83 7.16
CA LEU A 187 -6.90 -17.13 5.92
C LEU A 187 -6.36 -18.12 4.91
N VAL A 188 -6.68 -17.90 3.64
CA VAL A 188 -6.17 -18.72 2.55
C VAL A 188 -5.68 -17.83 1.42
N GLU A 189 -4.41 -17.99 1.02
CA GLU A 189 -3.83 -17.26 -0.10
C GLU A 189 -4.33 -17.80 -1.43
N LYS A 190 -4.96 -16.96 -2.24
CA LYS A 190 -5.42 -17.26 -3.62
C LYS A 190 -6.13 -18.61 -3.75
N PRO A 191 -7.20 -18.86 -2.98
CA PRO A 191 -7.86 -20.15 -2.97
C PRO A 191 -8.57 -20.44 -4.28
N ALA A 192 -8.52 -21.69 -4.73
CA ALA A 192 -9.32 -22.16 -5.88
C ALA A 192 -10.83 -22.11 -5.55
N LEU A 193 -11.18 -22.43 -4.30
CA LEU A 193 -12.53 -22.29 -3.74
C LEU A 193 -12.45 -21.41 -2.49
N ALA A 194 -12.96 -20.20 -2.60
CA ALA A 194 -12.86 -19.23 -1.53
C ALA A 194 -13.91 -19.49 -0.42
N PRO A 195 -13.52 -19.47 0.88
CA PRO A 195 -14.42 -19.66 1.99
C PRO A 195 -15.37 -18.47 2.22
N SER A 196 -15.01 -17.31 1.68
CA SER A 196 -15.81 -16.08 1.74
C SER A 196 -15.46 -15.16 0.56
N ARG A 197 -16.06 -13.97 0.50
CA ARG A 197 -15.71 -12.92 -0.46
C ARG A 197 -14.90 -11.78 0.18
N MET A 198 -14.48 -11.93 1.43
CA MET A 198 -13.72 -10.92 2.16
C MET A 198 -12.24 -11.04 1.83
N ALA A 199 -11.80 -10.22 0.88
CA ALA A 199 -10.43 -10.20 0.36
C ALA A 199 -9.54 -9.25 1.18
N ILE A 200 -8.33 -9.69 1.49
CA ILE A 200 -7.32 -8.85 2.11
C ILE A 200 -6.88 -7.81 1.09
N VAL A 201 -6.85 -6.56 1.50
CA VAL A 201 -6.33 -5.44 0.72
C VAL A 201 -5.00 -4.95 1.31
N GLY A 202 -4.27 -4.17 0.57
CA GLY A 202 -2.88 -3.80 0.85
C GLY A 202 -2.65 -2.90 2.08
N ARG A 203 -3.43 -3.05 3.14
CA ARG A 203 -3.31 -2.28 4.39
C ARG A 203 -3.30 -3.21 5.59
N TYR A 204 -2.25 -3.08 6.44
CA TYR A 204 -2.06 -3.89 7.64
C TYR A 204 -1.48 -3.03 8.77
N VAL A 205 -1.85 -3.33 9.99
CA VAL A 205 -1.18 -2.88 11.21
C VAL A 205 -0.77 -4.12 11.99
N LEU A 206 0.53 -4.30 12.19
CA LEU A 206 1.08 -5.50 12.79
C LEU A 206 1.94 -5.17 14.01
N MET A 207 2.13 -6.16 14.87
CA MET A 207 3.05 -6.14 15.99
C MET A 207 4.34 -6.88 15.62
N SER A 208 5.42 -6.61 16.33
CA SER A 208 6.75 -7.16 16.03
C SER A 208 6.84 -8.69 16.11
N ASP A 209 5.90 -9.35 16.80
CA ASP A 209 5.84 -10.82 16.90
C ASP A 209 5.56 -11.49 15.53
N ILE A 210 5.09 -10.74 14.52
CA ILE A 210 4.98 -11.25 13.15
C ILE A 210 6.31 -11.72 12.58
N PHE A 211 7.43 -11.11 13.00
CA PHE A 211 8.75 -11.47 12.48
C PHE A 211 9.16 -12.91 12.88
N GLU A 212 8.78 -13.37 14.07
CA GLU A 212 9.02 -14.76 14.49
C GLU A 212 8.29 -15.75 13.59
N HIS A 213 7.05 -15.44 13.17
CA HIS A 213 6.30 -16.26 12.25
C HIS A 213 6.95 -16.27 10.86
N LEU A 214 7.37 -15.10 10.35
CA LEU A 214 8.00 -14.97 9.03
C LEU A 214 9.37 -15.66 8.95
N GLU A 215 10.17 -15.66 10.03
CA GLU A 215 11.48 -16.33 10.07
C GLU A 215 11.36 -17.85 10.05
N ASN A 216 10.33 -18.38 10.68
CA ASN A 216 10.19 -19.83 10.88
C ASN A 216 9.30 -20.51 9.82
N GLN A 217 8.64 -19.73 8.93
CA GLN A 217 7.78 -20.32 7.92
C GLN A 217 8.56 -20.86 6.72
N LYS A 218 8.05 -21.95 6.14
CA LYS A 218 8.54 -22.48 4.87
C LYS A 218 7.95 -21.68 3.71
N PRO A 219 8.64 -21.57 2.56
CA PRO A 219 8.05 -20.98 1.36
C PRO A 219 6.72 -21.67 1.01
N GLY A 220 5.70 -20.83 0.77
CA GLY A 220 4.35 -21.27 0.41
C GLY A 220 4.11 -21.28 -1.10
N VAL A 221 2.94 -20.83 -1.52
CA VAL A 221 2.53 -20.77 -2.94
C VAL A 221 3.55 -20.00 -3.77
N GLY A 222 3.97 -20.57 -4.90
CA GLY A 222 4.97 -19.97 -5.79
C GLY A 222 6.42 -19.99 -5.27
N GLY A 223 6.70 -20.67 -4.16
CA GLY A 223 8.02 -20.68 -3.52
C GLY A 223 8.33 -19.38 -2.77
N GLU A 224 7.31 -18.57 -2.49
CA GLU A 224 7.43 -17.28 -1.79
C GLU A 224 7.13 -17.40 -0.30
N VAL A 225 7.73 -16.51 0.49
CA VAL A 225 7.36 -16.28 1.90
C VAL A 225 6.12 -15.39 1.89
N GLN A 226 4.95 -16.01 2.05
CA GLN A 226 3.67 -15.31 2.01
C GLN A 226 3.37 -14.65 3.36
N LEU A 227 2.96 -13.38 3.34
CA LEU A 227 2.51 -12.70 4.56
C LEU A 227 1.22 -13.35 5.09
N THR A 228 0.34 -13.83 4.21
CA THR A 228 -0.91 -14.50 4.55
C THR A 228 -0.71 -15.73 5.44
N ASP A 229 0.35 -16.53 5.19
CA ASP A 229 0.65 -17.74 6.00
C ASP A 229 1.07 -17.36 7.43
N ALA A 230 1.86 -16.30 7.59
CA ALA A 230 2.22 -15.79 8.92
C ALA A 230 1.00 -15.22 9.67
N LEU A 231 0.13 -14.50 8.97
CA LEU A 231 -1.13 -13.99 9.51
C LEU A 231 -2.08 -15.12 9.91
N GLN A 232 -2.13 -16.22 9.14
CA GLN A 232 -2.91 -17.41 9.47
C GLN A 232 -2.48 -18.00 10.82
N ALA A 233 -1.18 -18.11 11.05
CA ALA A 233 -0.67 -18.60 12.33
C ALA A 233 -1.09 -17.70 13.52
N MET A 234 -1.23 -16.39 13.31
CA MET A 234 -1.75 -15.45 14.32
C MET A 234 -3.26 -15.62 14.50
N ALA A 235 -4.01 -15.79 13.41
CA ALA A 235 -5.46 -16.01 13.45
C ALA A 235 -5.83 -17.27 14.24
N HIS A 236 -5.11 -18.37 14.04
CA HIS A 236 -5.30 -19.62 14.79
C HIS A 236 -5.06 -19.47 16.31
N LYS A 237 -4.33 -18.43 16.72
CA LYS A 237 -4.17 -18.06 18.13
C LYS A 237 -5.21 -17.02 18.61
N ASN A 238 -6.25 -16.75 17.83
CA ASN A 238 -7.25 -15.69 18.06
C ASN A 238 -6.64 -14.28 18.23
N ARG A 239 -5.54 -14.00 17.55
CA ARG A 239 -4.77 -12.76 17.68
C ARG A 239 -4.75 -11.95 16.39
N LEU A 240 -5.82 -11.97 15.59
CA LEU A 240 -5.92 -11.19 14.37
C LEU A 240 -7.33 -10.66 14.19
N LEU A 241 -7.42 -9.35 13.91
CA LEU A 241 -8.66 -8.68 13.55
C LEU A 241 -8.64 -8.26 12.08
N ALA A 242 -9.82 -8.05 11.51
CA ALA A 242 -9.96 -7.43 10.19
C ALA A 242 -10.97 -6.29 10.24
N VAL A 243 -10.69 -5.23 9.48
CA VAL A 243 -11.57 -4.08 9.28
C VAL A 243 -12.08 -4.11 7.85
N LYS A 244 -13.40 -4.09 7.66
CA LYS A 244 -14.00 -3.84 6.35
C LYS A 244 -13.77 -2.38 5.97
N MET A 245 -12.85 -2.18 5.04
CA MET A 245 -12.39 -0.85 4.64
C MET A 245 -13.49 -0.02 4.00
N ARG A 246 -13.55 1.24 4.39
CA ARG A 246 -14.42 2.26 3.77
C ARG A 246 -13.60 3.07 2.78
N GLY A 247 -14.24 3.46 1.68
CA GLY A 247 -13.63 4.25 0.61
C GLY A 247 -13.55 3.50 -0.72
N LYS A 248 -12.97 4.16 -1.71
CA LYS A 248 -12.71 3.58 -3.04
C LYS A 248 -11.29 3.05 -3.07
N ARG A 249 -11.12 1.86 -3.60
CA ARG A 249 -9.82 1.21 -3.80
C ARG A 249 -9.53 1.10 -5.30
N PHE A 250 -8.26 1.31 -5.67
CA PHE A 250 -7.77 1.12 -7.03
C PHE A 250 -6.47 0.29 -6.97
N ASP A 251 -6.49 -0.92 -7.52
CA ASP A 251 -5.30 -1.75 -7.74
C ASP A 251 -4.60 -1.28 -9.03
N THR A 252 -3.63 -0.38 -8.88
CA THR A 252 -2.89 0.17 -10.03
C THR A 252 -1.98 -0.85 -10.73
N GLY A 253 -1.84 -2.06 -10.20
CA GLY A 253 -1.25 -3.21 -10.88
C GLY A 253 -2.16 -3.84 -11.95
N ASN A 254 -3.41 -3.40 -12.04
CA ASN A 254 -4.38 -3.78 -13.09
C ASN A 254 -4.64 -2.57 -13.99
N TRP A 255 -4.56 -2.74 -15.32
CA TRP A 255 -4.71 -1.63 -16.27
C TRP A 255 -6.08 -0.95 -16.23
N ALA A 256 -7.18 -1.70 -16.07
CA ALA A 256 -8.51 -1.11 -16.00
C ALA A 256 -8.66 -0.26 -14.72
N GLU A 257 -8.20 -0.77 -13.58
CA GLU A 257 -8.21 -0.04 -12.29
C GLU A 257 -7.27 1.17 -12.32
N TYR A 258 -6.08 1.03 -12.95
CA TYR A 258 -5.13 2.14 -13.14
C TYR A 258 -5.74 3.29 -13.96
N LEU A 259 -6.39 2.98 -15.09
CA LEU A 259 -7.07 3.98 -15.92
C LEU A 259 -8.27 4.60 -15.19
N THR A 260 -9.02 3.78 -14.44
CA THR A 260 -10.14 4.26 -13.61
C THR A 260 -9.64 5.21 -12.52
N ALA A 261 -8.51 4.89 -11.88
CA ALA A 261 -7.89 5.79 -10.91
C ALA A 261 -7.51 7.14 -11.55
N ASN A 262 -6.86 7.13 -12.73
CA ASN A 262 -6.51 8.35 -13.44
C ASN A 262 -7.74 9.23 -13.73
N ILE A 263 -8.80 8.64 -14.25
CA ILE A 263 -10.06 9.35 -14.51
C ILE A 263 -10.66 9.89 -13.19
N TYR A 264 -10.70 9.04 -12.15
CA TYR A 264 -11.25 9.42 -10.86
C TYR A 264 -10.55 10.63 -10.26
N PHE A 265 -9.20 10.60 -10.19
CA PHE A 265 -8.42 11.70 -9.62
C PHE A 265 -8.48 12.97 -10.50
N ALA A 266 -8.44 12.83 -11.82
CA ALA A 266 -8.60 13.96 -12.73
C ALA A 266 -9.97 14.64 -12.60
N LEU A 267 -11.04 13.87 -12.31
CA LEU A 267 -12.38 14.43 -12.07
C LEU A 267 -12.53 15.15 -10.72
N GLN A 268 -11.57 15.03 -9.79
CA GLN A 268 -11.54 15.83 -8.56
C GLN A 268 -11.03 17.26 -8.82
N ASP A 269 -10.28 17.48 -9.91
CA ASP A 269 -9.85 18.81 -10.33
C ASP A 269 -11.02 19.54 -11.02
N GLU A 270 -11.49 20.62 -10.39
CA GLU A 270 -12.65 21.37 -10.89
C GLU A 270 -12.37 22.04 -12.25
N THR A 271 -11.14 22.41 -12.52
CA THR A 271 -10.74 23.08 -13.77
C THR A 271 -10.72 22.11 -14.95
N LEU A 272 -10.29 20.87 -14.70
CA LEU A 272 -10.17 19.83 -15.74
C LEU A 272 -11.47 19.04 -15.93
N ARG A 273 -12.31 18.92 -14.91
CA ARG A 273 -13.51 18.07 -14.88
C ARG A 273 -14.41 18.26 -16.09
N TYR A 274 -14.78 19.50 -16.40
CA TYR A 274 -15.73 19.79 -17.48
C TYR A 274 -15.17 19.41 -18.85
N GLU A 275 -13.93 19.80 -19.13
CA GLU A 275 -13.26 19.49 -20.39
C GLU A 275 -13.08 17.97 -20.56
N LEU A 276 -12.68 17.27 -19.49
CA LEU A 276 -12.49 15.83 -19.52
C LEU A 276 -13.79 15.08 -19.75
N VAL A 277 -14.89 15.48 -19.10
CA VAL A 277 -16.21 14.86 -19.30
C VAL A 277 -16.69 15.06 -20.73
N GLU A 278 -16.55 16.25 -21.31
CA GLU A 278 -16.92 16.50 -22.71
C GLU A 278 -16.11 15.61 -23.68
N LYS A 279 -14.79 15.55 -23.47
CA LYS A 279 -13.93 14.68 -24.30
C LYS A 279 -14.31 13.21 -24.17
N LEU A 280 -14.54 12.71 -22.96
CA LEU A 280 -14.93 11.31 -22.76
C LEU A 280 -16.25 10.95 -23.43
N ARG A 281 -17.24 11.86 -23.46
CA ARG A 281 -18.53 11.64 -24.16
C ARG A 281 -18.35 11.41 -25.67
N ASN A 282 -17.30 11.97 -26.27
CA ASN A 282 -17.03 11.79 -27.70
C ASN A 282 -16.46 10.42 -28.05
N TYR A 283 -16.02 9.62 -27.05
CA TYR A 283 -15.48 8.27 -27.23
C TYR A 283 -16.45 7.16 -26.80
N LEU A 284 -17.57 7.51 -26.17
CA LEU A 284 -18.63 6.61 -25.72
C LEU A 284 -19.86 6.68 -26.61
#